data_b491d7b8d1534b505927fc8bf8a00310
#
_entry.id   b491d7b8d1534b505927fc8bf8a00310
#
_cell.length_a   1.000
_cell.length_b   1.000
_cell.length_c   1.000
_cell.angle_alpha   90.00
_cell.angle_beta   90.00
_cell.angle_gamma   90.00
#
_symmetry.space_group_name_H-M   'P 1'
#
loop_
_entity.id
_entity.type
_entity.pdbx_description
1 polymer ?
#
loop_
_entity_poly.entity_id
_entity_poly.type
_entity_poly.pdbx_seq_one_letter_code
_entity_poly.pdbx_strand_id
1 'polypeptide(L)' 'MSENCAVIIDSLIELRHSKGMTQKELAQASCLTQSVIARLESKKATPQLDTLLKVASALDCDIAVIPARK' A
#
# COMPACT_ATOMS: atom_id res chain seq x y z
N MET A 1 9.09 11.77 -0.65
CA MET A 1 7.72 11.39 -0.26
C MET A 1 7.35 12.14 1.00
N SER A 2 6.10 12.63 1.09
CA SER A 2 5.65 13.31 2.29
C SER A 2 5.47 12.34 3.46
N GLU A 3 5.49 12.86 4.68
CA GLU A 3 5.28 12.07 5.89
C GLU A 3 3.93 11.34 5.86
N ASN A 4 2.88 12.02 5.38
CA ASN A 4 1.54 11.42 5.30
C ASN A 4 1.50 10.23 4.33
N CYS A 5 2.20 10.33 3.20
CA CYS A 5 2.32 9.21 2.27
C CYS A 5 3.05 8.04 2.91
N ALA A 6 4.13 8.32 3.65
CA ALA A 6 4.89 7.28 4.33
C ALA A 6 4.05 6.55 5.37
N VAL A 7 3.21 7.27 6.12
CA VAL A 7 2.31 6.68 7.11
C VAL A 7 1.31 5.72 6.45
N ILE A 8 0.75 6.12 5.31
CA ILE A 8 -0.18 5.25 4.57
C ILE A 8 0.52 3.96 4.13
N ILE A 9 1.73 4.09 3.58
CA ILE A 9 2.48 2.93 3.13
C ILE A 9 2.85 2.02 4.30
N ASP A 10 3.28 2.59 5.42
CA ASP A 10 3.58 1.80 6.63
C ASP A 10 2.36 1.01 7.09
N SER A 11 1.18 1.61 7.04
CA SER A 11 -0.06 0.93 7.40
C SER A 11 -0.34 -0.26 6.47
N LEU A 12 -0.10 -0.10 5.18
CA LEU A 12 -0.26 -1.19 4.21
C LEU A 12 0.74 -2.32 4.46
N ILE A 13 1.98 -1.98 4.81
CA ILE A 13 3.00 -2.98 5.14
C ILE A 13 2.58 -3.78 6.38
N GLU A 14 2.10 -3.10 7.41
CA GLU A 14 1.62 -3.76 8.64
C GLU A 14 0.46 -4.69 8.36
N LEU A 15 -0.50 -4.26 7.52
CA LEU A 15 -1.62 -5.11 7.14
C LEU A 15 -1.14 -6.35 6.40
N ARG A 16 -0.19 -6.20 5.47
CA ARG A 16 0.38 -7.34 4.76
C ARG A 16 1.00 -8.33 5.73
N HIS A 17 1.80 -7.85 6.67
CA HIS A 17 2.45 -8.70 7.68
C HIS A 17 1.41 -9.39 8.58
N SER A 18 0.38 -8.68 8.99
CA SER A 18 -0.65 -9.26 9.85
C SER A 18 -1.44 -10.35 9.16
N LYS A 19 -1.54 -10.31 7.83
CA LYS A 19 -2.18 -11.34 7.02
C LYS A 19 -1.22 -12.48 6.66
N GLY A 20 0.05 -12.38 7.06
CA GLY A 20 1.05 -13.39 6.74
C GLY A 20 1.40 -13.44 5.25
N MET A 21 1.19 -12.38 4.52
CA MET A 21 1.47 -12.33 3.08
C MET A 21 2.89 -11.88 2.79
N THR A 22 3.53 -12.54 1.82
CA THR A 22 4.80 -12.07 1.27
C THR A 22 4.54 -10.96 0.25
N GLN A 23 5.60 -10.22 -0.12
CA GLN A 23 5.49 -9.24 -1.19
C GLN A 23 5.03 -9.88 -2.50
N LYS A 24 5.49 -11.09 -2.79
CA LYS A 24 5.09 -11.83 -3.99
C LYS A 24 3.60 -12.16 -3.97
N GLU A 25 3.09 -12.60 -2.82
CA GLU A 25 1.67 -12.92 -2.67
C GLU A 25 0.81 -11.68 -2.83
N LEU A 26 1.23 -10.56 -2.22
CA LEU A 26 0.51 -9.30 -2.37
C LEU A 26 0.51 -8.84 -3.83
N ALA A 27 1.64 -8.98 -4.53
CA ALA A 27 1.73 -8.63 -5.95
C ALA A 27 0.73 -9.43 -6.78
N GLN A 28 0.63 -10.73 -6.53
CA GLN A 28 -0.32 -11.58 -7.23
C GLN A 28 -1.76 -11.17 -6.92
N ALA A 29 -2.08 -10.93 -5.66
CA ALA A 29 -3.43 -10.55 -5.24
C ALA A 29 -3.85 -9.19 -5.79
N SER A 30 -2.90 -8.26 -5.99
CA SER A 30 -3.18 -6.91 -6.47
C SER A 30 -3.01 -6.77 -8.00
N CYS A 31 -2.68 -7.86 -8.69
CA CYS A 31 -2.40 -7.87 -10.13
C CYS A 31 -1.23 -6.94 -10.50
N LEU A 32 -0.24 -6.88 -9.63
CA LEU A 32 0.98 -6.09 -9.81
C LEU A 32 2.19 -7.02 -9.82
N THR A 33 3.36 -6.47 -10.13
CA THR A 33 4.61 -7.23 -10.05
C THR A 33 5.22 -7.09 -8.65
N GLN A 34 6.04 -8.06 -8.27
CA GLN A 34 6.76 -7.96 -7.00
C GLN A 34 7.67 -6.74 -6.96
N SER A 35 8.27 -6.36 -8.10
CA SER A 35 9.10 -5.15 -8.20
C SER A 35 8.32 -3.90 -7.83
N VAL A 36 7.06 -3.81 -8.26
CA VAL A 36 6.19 -2.68 -7.92
C VAL A 36 5.91 -2.64 -6.43
N ILE A 37 5.61 -3.80 -5.82
CA ILE A 37 5.36 -3.88 -4.38
C ILE A 37 6.63 -3.51 -3.60
N ALA A 38 7.77 -4.05 -3.98
CA ALA A 38 9.04 -3.74 -3.31
C ALA A 38 9.37 -2.25 -3.39
N ARG A 39 9.14 -1.63 -4.55
CA ARG A 39 9.38 -0.20 -4.74
C ARG A 39 8.42 0.64 -3.89
N LEU A 40 7.15 0.26 -3.83
CA LEU A 40 6.16 0.93 -3.01
C LEU A 40 6.56 0.86 -1.53
N GLU A 41 6.92 -0.31 -1.04
CA GLU A 41 7.28 -0.50 0.36
C GLU A 41 8.60 0.16 0.74
N SER A 42 9.47 0.41 -0.24
CA SER A 42 10.74 1.10 0.01
C SER A 42 10.56 2.57 0.35
N LYS A 43 9.43 3.16 0.00
CA LYS A 43 9.08 4.57 0.22
C LYS A 43 10.04 5.55 -0.48
N LYS A 44 10.77 5.09 -1.51
CA LYS A 44 11.70 5.92 -2.25
C LYS A 44 11.04 6.75 -3.34
N ALA A 45 9.86 6.35 -3.79
CA ALA A 45 9.10 7.06 -4.81
C ALA A 45 7.64 7.09 -4.40
N THR A 46 6.96 8.18 -4.72
CA THR A 46 5.52 8.32 -4.46
C THR A 46 4.76 7.40 -5.41
N PRO A 47 3.95 6.46 -4.91
CA PRO A 47 3.18 5.58 -5.77
C PRO A 47 2.03 6.33 -6.43
N GLN A 48 1.57 5.79 -7.56
CA GLN A 48 0.36 6.28 -8.20
C GLN A 48 -0.86 5.89 -7.37
N LEU A 49 -1.91 6.71 -7.44
CA LEU A 49 -3.12 6.45 -6.67
C LEU A 49 -3.77 5.12 -7.02
N ASP A 50 -3.83 4.78 -8.30
CA ASP A 50 -4.41 3.51 -8.72
C ASP A 50 -3.63 2.31 -8.17
N THR A 51 -2.31 2.41 -8.07
CA THR A 51 -1.48 1.37 -7.46
C THR A 51 -1.83 1.21 -5.98
N LEU A 52 -1.97 2.32 -5.25
CA LEU A 52 -2.37 2.29 -3.85
C LEU A 52 -3.74 1.64 -3.67
N LEU A 53 -4.70 1.97 -4.53
CA LEU A 53 -6.05 1.41 -4.45
C LEU A 53 -6.05 -0.09 -4.70
N LYS A 54 -5.24 -0.56 -5.66
CA LYS A 54 -5.12 -2.00 -5.93
C LYS A 54 -4.53 -2.75 -4.74
N VAL A 55 -3.49 -2.20 -4.12
CA VAL A 55 -2.85 -2.80 -2.95
C VAL A 55 -3.81 -2.82 -1.76
N ALA A 56 -4.50 -1.71 -1.51
CA ALA A 56 -5.47 -1.62 -0.43
C ALA A 56 -6.58 -2.65 -0.60
N SER A 57 -7.12 -2.78 -1.81
CA SER A 57 -8.16 -3.75 -2.11
C SER A 57 -7.68 -5.18 -1.87
N ALA A 58 -6.44 -5.49 -2.25
CA ALA A 58 -5.86 -6.83 -2.03
C ALA A 58 -5.68 -7.14 -0.53
N LEU A 59 -5.59 -6.11 0.30
CA LEU A 59 -5.47 -6.23 1.75
C LEU A 59 -6.80 -6.05 2.48
N ASP A 60 -7.90 -6.08 1.74
CA ASP A 60 -9.27 -5.93 2.28
C ASP A 60 -9.47 -4.61 3.02
N CYS A 61 -8.85 -3.54 2.55
CA CYS A 61 -9.06 -2.22 3.12
C CYS A 61 -9.41 -1.21 2.04
N ASP A 62 -10.05 -0.12 2.46
CA ASP A 62 -10.44 0.99 1.60
C ASP A 62 -9.61 2.22 1.92
N ILE A 63 -9.37 3.02 0.88
CA ILE A 63 -8.78 4.35 1.04
C ILE A 63 -9.90 5.36 0.80
N ALA A 64 -10.09 6.24 1.77
CA ALA A 64 -11.17 7.21 1.70
C ALA A 64 -10.66 8.60 2.05
N VAL A 65 -11.35 9.61 1.52
CA VAL A 65 -11.09 11.01 1.87
C VAL A 65 -11.99 11.37 3.04
N ILE A 66 -11.37 11.82 4.12
CA ILE A 66 -12.07 12.17 5.37
C ILE A 66 -11.85 13.64 5.64
N PRO A 67 -12.92 14.42 5.98
CA PRO A 67 -12.71 15.82 6.35
C PRO A 67 -11.76 15.95 7.53
N ALA A 68 -10.83 16.89 7.43
CA ALA A 68 -9.87 17.12 8.49
C ALA A 68 -10.58 17.77 9.71
N ARG A 69 -10.20 17.32 10.89
CA ARG A 69 -10.65 17.95 12.13
C ARG A 69 -9.82 19.19 12.39
N LYS A 70 -10.47 20.24 12.87
CA LYS A 70 -9.82 21.47 13.29
C LYS A 70 -10.21 21.82 14.71
#